data_f9f2f2e8f6fee155a9d779db2331a0d2
#
_entry.id   f9f2f2e8f6fee155a9d779db2331a0d2
#
_cell.length_a   1.000
_cell.length_b   1.000
_cell.length_c   1.000
_cell.angle_alpha   90.00
_cell.angle_beta   90.00
_cell.angle_gamma   90.00
#
_symmetry.space_group_name_H-M   'P 1'
#
loop_
_entity.id
_entity.type
_entity.pdbx_description
1 polymer ?
#
loop_
_entity_poly.entity_id
_entity_poly.type
_entity_poly.pdbx_seq_one_letter_code
_entity_poly.pdbx_strand_id
1 'polypeptide(L)'
;MGKRPKRKIVLFLVEGKSDQEALQLAIPELYDEIDEDIEVYFPIIRKEEEEKGGDITSTNYVNKQGKRYWVHPSNIEEAIYELFLDDFFDKEKILPKDISEIIQIVDTDGAYIPDECVVLDSSLSEEDSPFYKDDKIACLDVDKIVKRNEQKSENLDYLSSCKTIKVKQKTVPY
;
A
#
# COMPACT_ATOMS: atom_id res chain seq x y z
N MET A 1 12.32 22.81 -28.50
CA MET A 1 12.37 22.14 -27.18
C MET A 1 12.47 20.65 -27.44
N GLY A 2 13.59 20.01 -27.06
CA GLY A 2 13.76 18.56 -27.17
C GLY A 2 12.78 17.84 -26.23
N LYS A 3 12.16 16.74 -26.68
CA LYS A 3 11.34 15.90 -25.79
C LYS A 3 12.28 15.28 -24.74
N ARG A 4 11.94 15.44 -23.45
CA ARG A 4 12.60 14.71 -22.37
C ARG A 4 12.55 13.20 -22.69
N PRO A 5 13.66 12.47 -22.61
CA PRO A 5 13.67 11.02 -22.79
C PRO A 5 12.69 10.38 -21.78
N LYS A 6 12.09 9.28 -22.16
CA LYS A 6 11.24 8.48 -21.28
C LYS A 6 12.14 7.73 -20.30
N ARG A 7 11.88 7.87 -19.00
CA ARG A 7 12.54 7.07 -17.95
C ARG A 7 11.89 5.68 -17.90
N LYS A 8 12.58 4.70 -17.34
CA LYS A 8 12.05 3.38 -17.00
C LYS A 8 12.02 3.28 -15.49
N ILE A 9 10.86 3.49 -14.90
CA ILE A 9 10.71 3.56 -13.44
C ILE A 9 9.87 2.39 -12.96
N VAL A 10 10.38 1.67 -11.97
CA VAL A 10 9.66 0.67 -11.19
C VAL A 10 9.40 1.22 -9.80
N LEU A 11 8.16 1.14 -9.34
CA LEU A 11 7.74 1.60 -8.03
C LEU A 11 7.41 0.42 -7.14
N PHE A 12 8.04 0.34 -5.97
CA PHE A 12 7.70 -0.60 -4.91
C PHE A 12 6.89 0.14 -3.84
N LEU A 13 5.58 -0.11 -3.78
CA LEU A 13 4.72 0.42 -2.73
C LEU A 13 4.84 -0.49 -1.52
N VAL A 14 5.26 0.06 -0.39
CA VAL A 14 5.46 -0.66 0.87
C VAL A 14 4.67 0.00 2.00
N GLU A 15 4.28 -0.78 3.00
CA GLU A 15 3.42 -0.29 4.08
C GLU A 15 4.17 0.59 5.08
N GLY A 16 5.45 0.30 5.31
CA GLY A 16 6.22 0.97 6.33
C GLY A 16 7.64 1.34 5.94
N LYS A 17 8.24 2.18 6.81
CA LYS A 17 9.63 2.60 6.65
C LYS A 17 10.62 1.45 6.85
N SER A 18 10.29 0.49 7.71
CA SER A 18 11.09 -0.73 7.91
C SER A 18 11.19 -1.56 6.65
N ASP A 19 10.07 -1.71 5.91
CA ASP A 19 10.05 -2.45 4.65
C ASP A 19 10.87 -1.71 3.59
N GLN A 20 10.71 -0.38 3.51
CA GLN A 20 11.52 0.46 2.64
C GLN A 20 13.02 0.29 2.95
N GLU A 21 13.42 0.40 4.21
CA GLU A 21 14.82 0.28 4.64
C GLU A 21 15.38 -1.12 4.35
N ALA A 22 14.58 -2.17 4.50
CA ALA A 22 14.99 -3.54 4.22
C ALA A 22 15.21 -3.81 2.72
N LEU A 23 14.39 -3.20 1.85
CA LEU A 23 14.37 -3.52 0.42
C LEU A 23 15.18 -2.56 -0.44
N GLN A 24 15.35 -1.30 -0.01
CA GLN A 24 15.96 -0.24 -0.82
C GLN A 24 17.44 -0.45 -1.18
N LEU A 25 18.12 -1.37 -0.51
CA LEU A 25 19.51 -1.71 -0.83
C LEU A 25 19.58 -2.84 -1.87
N ALA A 26 18.87 -3.93 -1.63
CA ALA A 26 18.97 -5.14 -2.43
C ALA A 26 18.20 -5.07 -3.77
N ILE A 27 17.01 -4.47 -3.77
CA ILE A 27 16.16 -4.45 -4.97
C ILE A 27 16.76 -3.61 -6.11
N PRO A 28 17.27 -2.38 -5.89
CA PRO A 28 17.94 -1.62 -6.95
C PRO A 28 19.13 -2.36 -7.54
N GLU A 29 19.97 -3.03 -6.74
CA GLU A 29 21.09 -3.81 -7.22
C GLU A 29 20.66 -4.92 -8.17
N LEU A 30 19.55 -5.63 -7.85
CA LEU A 30 18.99 -6.67 -8.72
C LEU A 30 18.48 -6.09 -10.06
N TYR A 31 17.88 -4.90 -10.04
CA TYR A 31 17.42 -4.25 -11.27
C TYR A 31 18.56 -3.71 -12.11
N ASP A 32 19.63 -3.21 -11.51
CA ASP A 32 20.83 -2.77 -12.21
C ASP A 32 21.51 -3.93 -12.98
N GLU A 33 21.47 -5.15 -12.43
CA GLU A 33 21.95 -6.35 -13.11
C GLU A 33 21.11 -6.73 -14.36
N ILE A 34 19.81 -6.36 -14.36
CA ILE A 34 18.88 -6.65 -15.46
C ILE A 34 18.98 -5.58 -16.56
N ASP A 35 18.94 -4.31 -16.17
CA ASP A 35 18.95 -3.16 -17.07
C ASP A 35 19.35 -1.90 -16.27
N GLU A 36 20.55 -1.37 -16.50
CA GLU A 36 21.08 -0.19 -15.81
C GLU A 36 20.28 1.11 -16.02
N ASP A 37 19.38 1.13 -17.01
CA ASP A 37 18.48 2.24 -17.27
C ASP A 37 17.21 2.23 -16.37
N ILE A 38 17.00 1.20 -15.56
CA ILE A 38 15.83 1.10 -14.67
C ILE A 38 16.10 1.85 -13.36
N GLU A 39 15.22 2.77 -13.05
CA GLU A 39 15.20 3.50 -11.79
C GLU A 39 14.18 2.87 -10.84
N VAL A 40 14.59 2.49 -9.63
CA VAL A 40 13.72 1.88 -8.62
C VAL A 40 13.44 2.87 -7.50
N TYR A 41 12.17 3.00 -7.12
CA TYR A 41 11.73 3.87 -6.04
C TYR A 41 10.79 3.15 -5.08
N PHE A 42 10.78 3.62 -3.82
CA PHE A 42 9.96 3.09 -2.73
C PHE A 42 9.10 4.18 -2.12
N PRO A 43 8.00 4.60 -2.77
CA PRO A 43 7.07 5.54 -2.16
C PRO A 43 6.37 4.91 -0.94
N ILE A 44 6.21 5.72 0.12
CA ILE A 44 5.49 5.35 1.35
C ILE A 44 4.30 6.28 1.53
N ILE A 45 3.25 5.80 2.19
CA ILE A 45 2.09 6.62 2.54
C ILE A 45 2.53 7.81 3.39
N ARG A 46 2.11 9.01 2.95
CA ARG A 46 2.29 10.25 3.70
C ARG A 46 1.00 10.64 4.38
N LYS A 47 1.09 10.97 5.66
CA LYS A 47 0.00 11.58 6.44
C LYS A 47 0.52 12.88 7.03
N GLU A 48 -0.13 14.03 6.72
CA GLU A 48 0.15 15.33 7.34
C GLU A 48 1.64 15.73 7.29
N GLU A 49 2.26 15.70 6.12
CA GLU A 49 3.69 16.03 5.89
C GLU A 49 4.70 15.02 6.48
N GLU A 50 4.28 14.01 7.23
CA GLU A 50 5.14 12.93 7.74
C GLU A 50 4.98 11.64 6.94
N GLU A 51 6.08 10.94 6.73
CA GLU A 51 6.10 9.59 6.17
C GLU A 51 5.74 8.60 7.30
N LYS A 52 4.45 8.30 7.47
CA LYS A 52 3.98 7.45 8.59
C LYS A 52 3.79 5.99 8.20
N GLY A 53 3.80 5.69 6.89
CA GLY A 53 3.40 4.37 6.44
C GLY A 53 1.92 4.08 6.70
N GLY A 54 1.51 2.87 6.45
CA GLY A 54 0.17 2.37 6.77
C GLY A 54 -0.34 1.39 5.73
N ASP A 55 -1.18 0.49 6.20
CA ASP A 55 -1.86 -0.50 5.36
C ASP A 55 -3.03 0.15 4.63
N ILE A 56 -2.88 0.33 3.31
CA ILE A 56 -3.93 0.91 2.47
C ILE A 56 -5.14 -0.02 2.34
N THR A 57 -4.94 -1.33 2.51
CA THR A 57 -5.98 -2.33 2.27
C THR A 57 -7.02 -2.39 3.38
N SER A 58 -6.69 -1.89 4.58
CA SER A 58 -7.58 -1.86 5.75
C SER A 58 -7.80 -0.48 6.35
N THR A 59 -7.44 0.59 5.64
CA THR A 59 -7.46 1.95 6.19
C THR A 59 -8.61 2.79 5.65
N ASN A 60 -8.84 3.91 6.35
CA ASN A 60 -9.57 5.05 5.84
C ASN A 60 -8.59 6.10 5.36
N TYR A 61 -8.88 6.77 4.26
CA TYR A 61 -8.08 7.91 3.85
C TYR A 61 -8.91 9.19 3.76
N VAL A 62 -8.21 10.31 3.86
CA VAL A 62 -8.79 11.64 3.70
C VAL A 62 -8.19 12.22 2.42
N ASN A 63 -9.03 12.53 1.45
CA ASN A 63 -8.55 13.14 0.22
C ASN A 63 -8.15 14.61 0.39
N LYS A 64 -7.56 15.21 -0.64
CA LYS A 64 -7.10 16.61 -0.62
C LYS A 64 -8.22 17.64 -0.33
N GLN A 65 -9.49 17.27 -0.50
CA GLN A 65 -10.65 18.09 -0.16
C GLN A 65 -11.15 17.87 1.29
N GLY A 66 -10.44 17.06 2.08
CA GLY A 66 -10.80 16.78 3.46
C GLY A 66 -11.92 15.76 3.64
N LYS A 67 -12.38 15.11 2.57
CA LYS A 67 -13.41 14.07 2.64
C LYS A 67 -12.78 12.72 3.00
N ARG A 68 -13.35 12.06 4.02
CA ARG A 68 -12.93 10.73 4.46
C ARG A 68 -13.61 9.65 3.62
N TYR A 69 -12.84 8.66 3.23
CA TYR A 69 -13.28 7.48 2.49
C TYR A 69 -12.80 6.21 3.20
N TRP A 70 -13.65 5.19 3.15
CA TRP A 70 -13.22 3.82 3.37
C TRP A 70 -12.61 3.30 2.07
N VAL A 71 -11.49 2.58 2.19
CA VAL A 71 -10.87 1.95 1.02
C VAL A 71 -11.59 0.63 0.75
N HIS A 72 -12.04 0.46 -0.48
CA HIS A 72 -12.62 -0.77 -0.99
C HIS A 72 -12.38 -0.92 -2.49
N PRO A 73 -12.66 -2.09 -3.10
CA PRO A 73 -12.28 -2.38 -4.50
C PRO A 73 -12.63 -1.30 -5.52
N SER A 74 -13.73 -0.58 -5.30
CA SER A 74 -14.18 0.45 -6.26
C SER A 74 -13.38 1.77 -6.20
N ASN A 75 -12.59 2.01 -5.16
CA ASN A 75 -11.81 3.25 -4.99
C ASN A 75 -10.34 3.04 -4.62
N ILE A 76 -9.88 1.80 -4.46
CA ILE A 76 -8.52 1.52 -4.00
C ILE A 76 -7.44 2.02 -4.97
N GLU A 77 -7.70 2.01 -6.29
CA GLU A 77 -6.76 2.57 -7.26
C GLU A 77 -6.57 4.08 -7.08
N GLU A 78 -7.67 4.80 -6.80
CA GLU A 78 -7.65 6.23 -6.48
C GLU A 78 -6.90 6.48 -5.17
N ALA A 79 -7.16 5.66 -4.15
CA ALA A 79 -6.48 5.75 -2.87
C ALA A 79 -4.97 5.49 -3.00
N ILE A 80 -4.55 4.49 -3.79
CA ILE A 80 -3.13 4.24 -4.10
C ILE A 80 -2.51 5.49 -4.72
N TYR A 81 -3.18 6.07 -5.72
CA TYR A 81 -2.68 7.27 -6.38
C TYR A 81 -2.54 8.44 -5.40
N GLU A 82 -3.59 8.77 -4.66
CA GLU A 82 -3.62 9.94 -3.77
C GLU A 82 -2.65 9.80 -2.58
N LEU A 83 -2.49 8.61 -2.01
CA LEU A 83 -1.70 8.40 -0.81
C LEU A 83 -0.22 8.11 -1.06
N PHE A 84 0.10 7.39 -2.13
CA PHE A 84 1.50 7.01 -2.42
C PHE A 84 2.12 7.88 -3.51
N LEU A 85 1.36 8.21 -4.56
CA LEU A 85 1.97 8.60 -5.82
C LEU A 85 1.89 10.10 -6.12
N ASP A 86 0.85 10.79 -5.71
CA ASP A 86 0.61 12.17 -6.16
C ASP A 86 1.72 13.13 -5.70
N ASP A 87 1.97 13.19 -4.39
CA ASP A 87 3.04 14.05 -3.86
C ASP A 87 4.45 13.52 -4.21
N PHE A 88 4.59 12.20 -4.29
CA PHE A 88 5.84 11.57 -4.71
C PHE A 88 6.22 11.95 -6.14
N PHE A 89 5.27 11.92 -7.06
CA PHE A 89 5.51 12.33 -8.46
C PHE A 89 5.93 13.79 -8.57
N ASP A 90 5.29 14.66 -7.80
CA ASP A 90 5.62 16.09 -7.81
C ASP A 90 7.02 16.35 -7.25
N LYS A 91 7.40 15.65 -6.16
CA LYS A 91 8.72 15.74 -5.54
C LYS A 91 9.83 15.22 -6.46
N GLU A 92 9.68 14.03 -7.00
CA GLU A 92 10.69 13.35 -7.82
C GLU A 92 10.65 13.73 -9.31
N LYS A 93 9.72 14.62 -9.70
CA LYS A 93 9.51 15.05 -11.08
C LYS A 93 9.24 13.88 -12.03
N ILE A 94 8.53 12.88 -11.53
CA ILE A 94 8.12 11.69 -12.28
C ILE A 94 6.82 11.98 -13.03
N LEU A 95 6.73 11.49 -14.25
CA LEU A 95 5.50 11.54 -15.02
C LEU A 95 4.90 10.13 -15.13
N PRO A 96 3.57 9.96 -15.14
CA PRO A 96 2.95 8.65 -15.29
C PRO A 96 3.46 7.82 -16.49
N LYS A 97 3.89 8.49 -17.57
CA LYS A 97 4.48 7.83 -18.75
C LYS A 97 5.84 7.19 -18.50
N ASP A 98 6.55 7.65 -17.47
CA ASP A 98 7.88 7.17 -17.11
C ASP A 98 7.81 5.85 -16.30
N ILE A 99 6.63 5.52 -15.76
CA ILE A 99 6.42 4.32 -14.96
C ILE A 99 6.30 3.11 -15.89
N SER A 100 7.13 2.12 -15.64
CA SER A 100 7.13 0.84 -16.32
C SER A 100 6.26 -0.17 -15.59
N GLU A 101 6.32 -0.19 -14.25
CA GLU A 101 5.62 -1.15 -13.41
C GLU A 101 5.44 -0.60 -11.99
N ILE A 102 4.40 -1.06 -11.32
CA ILE A 102 4.17 -0.85 -9.90
C ILE A 102 4.06 -2.22 -9.23
N ILE A 103 4.81 -2.45 -8.18
CA ILE A 103 4.81 -3.65 -7.37
C ILE A 103 4.40 -3.23 -5.96
N GLN A 104 3.33 -3.80 -5.44
CA GLN A 104 2.90 -3.54 -4.07
C GLN A 104 3.24 -4.74 -3.18
N ILE A 105 3.90 -4.46 -2.06
CA ILE A 105 4.18 -5.44 -1.02
C ILE A 105 3.24 -5.12 0.14
N VAL A 106 2.44 -6.09 0.54
CA VAL A 106 1.43 -5.95 1.58
C VAL A 106 1.54 -7.05 2.61
N ASP A 107 1.31 -6.71 3.86
CA ASP A 107 1.10 -7.70 4.91
C ASP A 107 -0.33 -8.23 4.82
N THR A 108 -0.50 -9.53 4.95
CA THR A 108 -1.83 -10.12 4.98
C THR A 108 -2.48 -10.03 6.36
N ASP A 109 -1.69 -9.86 7.42
CA ASP A 109 -2.13 -9.80 8.83
C ASP A 109 -3.22 -10.84 9.14
N GLY A 110 -4.40 -10.39 9.53
CA GLY A 110 -5.54 -11.25 9.79
C GLY A 110 -6.54 -11.38 8.66
N ALA A 111 -6.23 -10.93 7.44
CA ALA A 111 -7.19 -10.82 6.33
C ALA A 111 -7.90 -12.14 5.99
N TYR A 112 -7.20 -13.27 6.14
CA TYR A 112 -7.72 -14.59 5.80
C TYR A 112 -7.91 -15.50 7.03
N ILE A 113 -7.87 -14.93 8.24
CA ILE A 113 -8.20 -15.66 9.47
C ILE A 113 -9.74 -15.73 9.59
N PRO A 114 -10.32 -16.94 9.80
CA PRO A 114 -11.76 -17.09 9.97
C PRO A 114 -12.31 -16.26 11.13
N ASP A 115 -13.52 -15.73 11.00
CA ASP A 115 -14.14 -14.84 12.00
C ASP A 115 -14.27 -15.50 13.38
N GLU A 116 -14.50 -16.81 13.43
CA GLU A 116 -14.54 -17.59 14.68
C GLU A 116 -13.21 -17.66 15.42
N CYS A 117 -12.11 -17.32 14.73
CA CYS A 117 -10.78 -17.21 15.32
C CYS A 117 -10.48 -15.80 15.86
N VAL A 118 -11.37 -14.84 15.67
CA VAL A 118 -11.29 -13.51 16.30
C VAL A 118 -12.01 -13.57 17.65
N VAL A 119 -11.28 -13.42 18.74
CA VAL A 119 -11.81 -13.65 20.09
C VAL A 119 -11.66 -12.43 20.98
N LEU A 120 -12.66 -12.19 21.84
CA LEU A 120 -12.60 -11.15 22.84
C LEU A 120 -11.59 -11.52 23.93
N ASP A 121 -10.68 -10.61 24.23
CA ASP A 121 -9.75 -10.70 25.36
C ASP A 121 -9.68 -9.36 26.10
N SER A 122 -10.48 -9.27 27.16
CA SER A 122 -10.61 -8.05 27.96
C SER A 122 -9.37 -7.75 28.83
N SER A 123 -8.38 -8.63 28.84
CA SER A 123 -7.11 -8.40 29.56
C SER A 123 -6.09 -7.59 28.76
N LEU A 124 -6.33 -7.39 27.46
CA LEU A 124 -5.47 -6.57 26.61
C LEU A 124 -5.62 -5.08 26.92
N SER A 125 -4.57 -4.32 26.72
CA SER A 125 -4.64 -2.86 26.64
C SER A 125 -5.05 -2.41 25.22
N GLU A 126 -5.42 -1.13 25.05
CA GLU A 126 -5.70 -0.56 23.72
C GLU A 126 -4.45 -0.59 22.81
N GLU A 127 -3.25 -0.48 23.39
CA GLU A 127 -1.97 -0.51 22.66
C GLU A 127 -1.61 -1.94 22.20
N ASP A 128 -2.04 -2.96 22.95
CA ASP A 128 -1.76 -4.37 22.66
C ASP A 128 -2.85 -5.03 21.79
N SER A 129 -3.94 -4.34 21.50
CA SER A 129 -5.06 -4.87 20.70
C SER A 129 -5.01 -4.35 19.24
N PRO A 130 -5.09 -5.24 18.23
CA PRO A 130 -5.22 -6.70 18.31
C PRO A 130 -3.90 -7.42 18.54
N PHE A 131 -3.96 -8.54 19.25
CA PHE A 131 -2.81 -9.41 19.51
C PHE A 131 -2.93 -10.72 18.70
N TYR A 132 -1.95 -10.97 17.83
CA TYR A 132 -1.93 -12.15 16.96
C TYR A 132 -1.30 -13.33 17.68
N LYS A 133 -2.01 -14.45 17.67
CA LYS A 133 -1.56 -15.77 18.17
C LYS A 133 -1.54 -16.75 17.00
N ASP A 134 -0.92 -17.91 17.17
CA ASP A 134 -0.71 -18.88 16.08
C ASP A 134 -2.02 -19.25 15.33
N ASP A 135 -3.15 -19.32 16.05
CA ASP A 135 -4.45 -19.80 15.52
C ASP A 135 -5.59 -18.81 15.67
N LYS A 136 -5.34 -17.62 16.27
CA LYS A 136 -6.41 -16.64 16.57
C LYS A 136 -5.90 -15.22 16.73
N ILE A 137 -6.85 -14.28 16.63
CA ILE A 137 -6.64 -12.87 16.95
C ILE A 137 -7.40 -12.57 18.25
N ALA A 138 -6.67 -12.23 19.31
CA ALA A 138 -7.26 -11.74 20.56
C ALA A 138 -7.42 -10.21 20.47
N CYS A 139 -8.59 -9.68 20.83
CA CYS A 139 -8.86 -8.25 20.71
C CYS A 139 -9.87 -7.74 21.71
N LEU A 140 -9.96 -6.40 21.85
CA LEU A 140 -10.93 -5.72 22.68
C LEU A 140 -12.30 -5.53 22.01
N ASP A 141 -12.36 -5.59 20.67
CA ASP A 141 -13.57 -5.37 19.87
C ASP A 141 -13.57 -6.31 18.67
N VAL A 142 -14.29 -7.41 18.80
CA VAL A 142 -14.39 -8.47 17.77
C VAL A 142 -14.99 -7.94 16.49
N ASP A 143 -16.10 -7.21 16.56
CA ASP A 143 -16.82 -6.69 15.38
C ASP A 143 -15.94 -5.73 14.57
N LYS A 144 -15.14 -4.92 15.24
CA LYS A 144 -14.20 -4.00 14.61
C LYS A 144 -13.10 -4.75 13.87
N ILE A 145 -12.55 -5.81 14.45
CA ILE A 145 -11.47 -6.60 13.85
C ILE A 145 -12.00 -7.43 12.68
N VAL A 146 -13.15 -8.08 12.82
CA VAL A 146 -13.79 -8.81 11.73
C VAL A 146 -14.02 -7.91 10.52
N LYS A 147 -14.66 -6.75 10.71
CA LYS A 147 -14.87 -5.77 9.62
C LYS A 147 -13.58 -5.29 8.96
N ARG A 148 -12.53 -5.08 9.75
CA ARG A 148 -11.20 -4.73 9.21
C ARG A 148 -10.65 -5.86 8.33
N ASN A 149 -10.75 -7.10 8.80
CA ASN A 149 -10.25 -8.28 8.08
C ASN A 149 -11.05 -8.50 6.77
N GLU A 150 -12.37 -8.38 6.81
CA GLU A 150 -13.25 -8.44 5.63
C GLU A 150 -12.85 -7.36 4.60
N GLN A 151 -12.72 -6.10 5.03
CA GLN A 151 -12.28 -5.01 4.15
C GLN A 151 -10.91 -5.31 3.54
N LYS A 152 -9.97 -5.81 4.36
CA LYS A 152 -8.61 -6.12 3.91
C LYS A 152 -8.61 -7.25 2.89
N SER A 153 -9.31 -8.36 3.15
CA SER A 153 -9.38 -9.50 2.23
C SER A 153 -10.03 -9.12 0.89
N GLU A 154 -11.15 -8.37 0.90
CA GLU A 154 -11.79 -7.90 -0.33
C GLU A 154 -10.84 -7.03 -1.19
N ASN A 155 -10.11 -6.13 -0.55
CA ASN A 155 -9.14 -5.27 -1.23
C ASN A 155 -7.95 -6.07 -1.78
N LEU A 156 -7.41 -7.01 -1.00
CA LEU A 156 -6.32 -7.89 -1.43
C LEU A 156 -6.74 -8.78 -2.60
N ASP A 157 -7.92 -9.37 -2.55
CA ASP A 157 -8.46 -10.21 -3.62
C ASP A 157 -8.66 -9.40 -4.92
N TYR A 158 -9.16 -8.16 -4.80
CA TYR A 158 -9.25 -7.27 -5.95
C TYR A 158 -7.87 -6.95 -6.52
N LEU A 159 -6.93 -6.47 -5.70
CA LEU A 159 -5.60 -6.07 -6.14
C LEU A 159 -4.82 -7.25 -6.74
N SER A 160 -4.92 -8.44 -6.17
CA SER A 160 -4.28 -9.66 -6.70
C SER A 160 -4.80 -10.06 -8.09
N SER A 161 -6.01 -9.66 -8.43
CA SER A 161 -6.61 -9.87 -9.76
C SER A 161 -6.20 -8.80 -10.78
N CYS A 162 -5.67 -7.66 -10.33
CA CYS A 162 -5.29 -6.56 -11.19
C CYS A 162 -3.98 -6.86 -11.91
N LYS A 163 -3.98 -6.71 -13.24
CA LYS A 163 -2.74 -6.71 -14.04
C LYS A 163 -2.23 -5.30 -14.31
N THR A 164 -3.08 -4.33 -14.08
CA THR A 164 -2.81 -2.91 -14.31
C THR A 164 -3.66 -2.08 -13.38
N ILE A 165 -3.17 -0.91 -13.01
CA ILE A 165 -3.95 0.13 -12.30
C ILE A 165 -3.91 1.46 -13.03
N LYS A 166 -4.87 2.32 -12.71
CA LYS A 166 -4.93 3.68 -13.26
C LYS A 166 -4.10 4.64 -12.42
N VAL A 167 -3.18 5.32 -13.08
CA VAL A 167 -2.38 6.41 -12.52
C VAL A 167 -2.67 7.67 -13.33
N LYS A 168 -3.50 8.55 -12.81
CA LYS A 168 -4.09 9.67 -13.57
C LYS A 168 -4.84 9.15 -14.81
N GLN A 169 -4.36 9.54 -16.00
CA GLN A 169 -4.98 9.15 -17.28
C GLN A 169 -4.26 7.96 -17.95
N LYS A 170 -3.29 7.34 -17.25
CA LYS A 170 -2.50 6.25 -17.80
C LYS A 170 -2.77 4.95 -17.05
N THR A 171 -2.90 3.87 -17.80
CA THR A 171 -2.87 2.51 -17.24
C THR A 171 -1.42 2.05 -17.16
N VAL A 172 -1.03 1.53 -16.01
CA VAL A 172 0.32 1.08 -15.67
C VAL A 172 0.27 -0.38 -15.24
N PRO A 173 1.23 -1.24 -15.63
CA PRO A 173 1.35 -2.60 -15.10
C PRO A 173 1.41 -2.61 -13.56
N TYR A 174 0.75 -3.63 -12.96
CA TYR A 174 0.67 -3.77 -11.52
C TYR A 174 0.79 -5.23 -11.11
#